data_9966413b2bb478269e983d0f2b911410
#
_entry.id   9966413b2bb478269e983d0f2b911410
#
_cell.length_a   1.000
_cell.length_b   1.000
_cell.length_c   1.000
_cell.angle_alpha   90.00
_cell.angle_beta   90.00
_cell.angle_gamma   90.00
#
_symmetry.space_group_name_H-M   'P 1'
#
loop_
_entity.id
_entity.type
_entity.pdbx_description
1 polymer ?
#
loop_
_entity_poly.entity_id
_entity_poly.type
_entity_poly.pdbx_seq_one_letter_code
_entity_poly.pdbx_strand_id
1 'polypeptide(L)'
;MGDAHIPAVDAAPEPTRADESSASAPEVSLVTLPASRPAIDARGLALGILAALASVYALWWARAFAIPLLVGIVISYTLYPLVAWLEAIRIPRVIGTAIVMASVMSGLAFGAYSLRGQMQTIIGQLPEAATKLSAGLASLQIGEIGSMQKMQSAAAQVEKAATQAAGGPAATRQTATHVIVDQPNFKLRTFLWQSSVDSLGALTQAAMVAFLVFFLLLGGDRFKRNLVRLSGPSLSRKKITVNILNDINHSIQKYLLMLFTTNLLVGLLTWIVFRWIGLENAGAWAAAAGLLQIVPYLGPAVTAVATAMAAFIQFNSLGMAALVGGASVAIATVIGTFVATWMTGRIANLNSAAVFISLMFWGWLWGVWGMLLSIPIVVIVKVVSQHVEQLHPVAELLGDS
;
A
#
# COMPACT_ATOMS: atom_id res chain seq x y z
N MET A 1 39.80 43.57 67.68
CA MET A 1 40.80 44.62 67.47
C MET A 1 40.60 44.97 65.98
N GLY A 2 40.09 46.08 65.68
CA GLY A 2 39.84 47.45 65.96
C GLY A 2 39.06 47.93 64.78
N ASP A 3 37.92 48.43 65.00
CA ASP A 3 37.49 49.83 64.92
C ASP A 3 37.44 50.40 63.50
N ALA A 4 36.26 50.58 62.99
CA ALA A 4 35.46 51.80 63.08
C ALA A 4 36.02 52.97 62.25
N HIS A 5 35.29 53.41 61.27
CA HIS A 5 34.84 54.80 61.20
C HIS A 5 33.81 55.06 60.14
N ILE A 6 32.62 55.46 60.58
CA ILE A 6 31.61 56.25 59.83
C ILE A 6 31.90 57.70 60.11
N PRO A 7 31.72 58.63 59.21
CA PRO A 7 30.83 59.77 59.45
C PRO A 7 29.91 60.02 58.27
N ALA A 8 28.59 60.12 58.51
CA ALA A 8 27.74 61.26 58.80
C ALA A 8 27.64 62.35 57.73
N VAL A 9 26.49 62.32 57.07
CA VAL A 9 25.49 63.41 56.93
C VAL A 9 26.03 64.80 56.53
N ASP A 10 25.58 65.26 55.34
CA ASP A 10 25.03 66.63 55.33
C ASP A 10 24.06 66.80 54.14
N ALA A 11 22.89 67.27 54.53
CA ALA A 11 21.93 68.26 54.06
C ALA A 11 21.67 68.40 52.53
N ALA A 12 20.41 68.23 52.18
CA ALA A 12 19.72 68.76 51.01
C ALA A 12 19.70 70.30 50.97
N PRO A 13 19.49 70.89 49.83
CA PRO A 13 18.55 71.98 49.68
C PRO A 13 17.52 71.74 48.58
N GLU A 14 16.38 72.29 48.87
CA GLU A 14 15.09 72.31 48.17
C GLU A 14 15.10 73.04 46.81
N PRO A 15 13.95 72.98 46.07
CA PRO A 15 13.90 73.03 44.61
C PRO A 15 13.78 74.45 44.09
N THR A 16 14.37 74.71 42.97
CA THR A 16 14.09 75.90 42.17
C THR A 16 13.26 75.52 40.96
N ARG A 17 12.03 76.08 40.99
CA ARG A 17 11.12 76.12 39.84
C ARG A 17 11.77 76.99 38.73
N ALA A 18 11.90 76.46 37.55
CA ALA A 18 11.94 77.28 36.32
C ALA A 18 11.69 76.38 35.09
N ASP A 19 10.67 76.84 34.40
CA ASP A 19 10.41 76.76 32.97
C ASP A 19 10.06 75.44 32.31
N GLU A 20 8.75 75.35 32.10
CA GLU A 20 8.13 74.66 31.01
C GLU A 20 8.65 75.19 29.68
N SER A 21 9.55 74.43 29.04
CA SER A 21 9.79 74.53 27.62
C SER A 21 9.33 73.23 27.00
N SER A 22 8.19 73.35 26.34
CA SER A 22 7.57 72.30 25.51
C SER A 22 8.54 71.87 24.40
N ALA A 23 9.36 70.85 24.67
CA ALA A 23 10.03 70.09 23.62
C ALA A 23 9.09 68.98 23.17
N SER A 24 8.43 69.20 22.05
CA SER A 24 7.71 68.17 21.31
C SER A 24 8.63 66.98 21.04
N ALA A 25 8.32 65.86 21.68
CA ALA A 25 8.93 64.57 21.33
C ALA A 25 8.67 64.27 19.85
N PRO A 26 9.68 63.82 19.13
CA PRO A 26 9.45 63.40 17.74
C PRO A 26 8.47 62.22 17.73
N GLU A 27 7.32 62.40 17.13
CA GLU A 27 6.43 61.29 16.76
C GLU A 27 7.25 60.27 15.92
N VAL A 28 7.59 59.18 16.56
CA VAL A 28 8.09 58.00 15.78
C VAL A 28 6.92 57.49 14.97
N SER A 29 6.81 58.01 13.77
CA SER A 29 5.93 57.49 12.75
C SER A 29 6.31 56.02 12.55
N LEU A 30 5.51 55.13 13.15
CA LEU A 30 5.58 53.69 12.83
C LEU A 30 5.22 53.56 11.35
N VAL A 31 6.26 53.56 10.54
CA VAL A 31 6.18 53.10 9.13
C VAL A 31 5.67 51.67 9.21
N THR A 32 4.37 51.50 9.15
CA THR A 32 3.74 50.20 8.89
C THR A 32 4.22 49.79 7.50
N LEU A 33 5.30 49.02 7.48
CA LEU A 33 5.69 48.32 6.26
C LEU A 33 4.45 47.53 5.81
N PRO A 34 3.95 47.78 4.60
CA PRO A 34 2.87 46.96 4.09
C PRO A 34 3.35 45.52 4.12
N ALA A 35 2.67 44.68 4.87
CA ALA A 35 2.86 43.22 4.80
C ALA A 35 2.71 42.86 3.33
N SER A 36 3.81 42.70 2.63
CA SER A 36 3.83 42.22 1.28
C SER A 36 3.25 40.82 1.31
N ARG A 37 1.92 40.74 1.13
CA ARG A 37 1.30 39.46 0.78
C ARG A 37 2.09 38.95 -0.41
N PRO A 38 2.67 37.75 -0.37
CA PRO A 38 3.35 37.21 -1.53
C PRO A 38 2.30 37.21 -2.65
N ALA A 39 2.42 38.13 -3.60
CA ALA A 39 1.62 38.12 -4.81
C ALA A 39 1.92 36.74 -5.43
N ILE A 40 0.92 35.85 -5.42
CA ILE A 40 1.05 34.54 -6.05
C ILE A 40 1.33 34.86 -7.52
N ASP A 41 2.58 34.70 -7.93
CA ASP A 41 2.95 34.93 -9.32
C ASP A 41 2.24 33.88 -10.17
N ALA A 42 1.19 34.30 -10.87
CA ALA A 42 0.36 33.40 -11.68
C ALA A 42 1.21 32.60 -12.70
N ARG A 43 2.33 33.16 -13.16
CA ARG A 43 3.27 32.48 -14.02
C ARG A 43 4.03 31.37 -13.27
N GLY A 44 4.49 31.66 -12.06
CA GLY A 44 5.14 30.66 -11.19
C GLY A 44 4.20 29.51 -10.83
N LEU A 45 2.94 29.82 -10.52
CA LEU A 45 1.91 28.83 -10.25
C LEU A 45 1.63 27.95 -11.49
N ALA A 46 1.45 28.59 -12.68
CA ALA A 46 1.20 27.87 -13.92
C ALA A 46 2.39 26.96 -14.30
N LEU A 47 3.62 27.45 -14.16
CA LEU A 47 4.82 26.64 -14.38
C LEU A 47 4.94 25.49 -13.37
N GLY A 48 4.60 25.71 -12.10
CA GLY A 48 4.58 24.67 -11.07
C GLY A 48 3.57 23.56 -11.38
N ILE A 49 2.35 23.94 -11.77
CA ILE A 49 1.32 22.96 -12.19
C ILE A 49 1.78 22.20 -13.43
N LEU A 50 2.32 22.87 -14.42
CA LEU A 50 2.82 22.24 -15.65
C LEU A 50 3.99 21.29 -15.37
N ALA A 51 4.90 21.67 -14.50
CA ALA A 51 6.01 20.81 -14.05
C ALA A 51 5.50 19.58 -13.29
N ALA A 52 4.50 19.74 -12.42
CA ALA A 52 3.87 18.62 -11.70
C ALA A 52 3.19 17.65 -12.66
N LEU A 53 2.38 18.15 -13.61
CA LEU A 53 1.73 17.33 -14.62
C LEU A 53 2.73 16.61 -15.52
N ALA A 54 3.77 17.30 -15.97
CA ALA A 54 4.85 16.72 -16.77
C ALA A 54 5.59 15.62 -15.99
N SER A 55 5.84 15.82 -14.69
CA SER A 55 6.47 14.81 -13.82
C SER A 55 5.59 13.56 -13.66
N VAL A 56 4.29 13.73 -13.43
CA VAL A 56 3.34 12.61 -13.34
C VAL A 56 3.28 11.85 -14.67
N TYR A 57 3.23 12.57 -15.80
CA TYR A 57 3.25 11.94 -17.12
C TYR A 57 4.56 11.19 -17.39
N ALA A 58 5.71 11.78 -17.04
CA ALA A 58 7.01 11.13 -17.16
C ALA A 58 7.11 9.86 -16.31
N LEU A 59 6.60 9.87 -15.06
CA LEU A 59 6.54 8.71 -14.20
C LEU A 59 5.61 7.62 -14.77
N TRP A 60 4.47 8.01 -15.33
CA TRP A 60 3.57 7.07 -15.99
C TRP A 60 4.21 6.44 -17.22
N TRP A 61 4.88 7.21 -18.04
CA TRP A 61 5.60 6.74 -19.23
C TRP A 61 6.77 5.83 -18.86
N ALA A 62 7.53 6.18 -17.84
CA ALA A 62 8.69 5.43 -17.36
C ALA A 62 8.33 4.15 -16.57
N ARG A 63 7.06 3.86 -16.32
CA ARG A 63 6.61 2.75 -15.46
C ARG A 63 7.22 1.40 -15.80
N ALA A 64 7.37 1.10 -17.10
CA ALA A 64 7.92 -0.17 -17.57
C ALA A 64 9.38 -0.40 -17.10
N PHE A 65 10.14 0.68 -16.89
CA PHE A 65 11.51 0.66 -16.37
C PHE A 65 11.55 0.91 -14.87
N ALA A 66 10.78 1.89 -14.38
CA ALA A 66 10.83 2.33 -13.00
C ALA A 66 10.32 1.26 -12.02
N ILE A 67 9.25 0.52 -12.37
CA ILE A 67 8.70 -0.52 -11.51
C ILE A 67 9.70 -1.65 -11.27
N PRO A 68 10.27 -2.33 -12.29
CA PRO A 68 11.28 -3.36 -12.07
C PRO A 68 12.50 -2.85 -11.29
N LEU A 69 12.92 -1.61 -11.56
CA LEU A 69 14.05 -0.99 -10.87
C LEU A 69 13.76 -0.83 -9.37
N LEU A 70 12.63 -0.24 -9.00
CA LEU A 70 12.27 -0.02 -7.60
C LEU A 70 11.97 -1.32 -6.87
N VAL A 71 11.27 -2.26 -7.51
CA VAL A 71 11.04 -3.61 -6.96
C VAL A 71 12.37 -4.31 -6.72
N GLY A 72 13.30 -4.26 -7.68
CA GLY A 72 14.63 -4.82 -7.53
C GLY A 72 15.42 -4.20 -6.38
N ILE A 73 15.34 -2.88 -6.22
CA ILE A 73 15.95 -2.17 -5.09
C ILE A 73 15.35 -2.66 -3.76
N VAL A 74 14.02 -2.70 -3.64
CA VAL A 74 13.33 -3.15 -2.43
C VAL A 74 13.71 -4.60 -2.08
N ILE A 75 13.68 -5.51 -3.05
CA ILE A 75 14.09 -6.92 -2.85
C ILE A 75 15.55 -7.00 -2.45
N SER A 76 16.44 -6.23 -3.09
CA SER A 76 17.86 -6.18 -2.74
C SER A 76 18.08 -5.74 -1.29
N TYR A 77 17.36 -4.70 -0.82
CA TYR A 77 17.43 -4.30 0.59
C TYR A 77 16.91 -5.37 1.56
N THR A 78 15.87 -6.10 1.16
CA THR A 78 15.32 -7.21 1.95
C THR A 78 16.32 -8.35 2.10
N LEU A 79 17.05 -8.69 1.02
CA LEU A 79 17.99 -9.80 0.99
C LEU A 79 19.40 -9.42 1.47
N TYR A 80 19.71 -8.12 1.53
CA TYR A 80 21.03 -7.63 1.95
C TYR A 80 21.50 -8.19 3.30
N PRO A 81 20.68 -8.24 4.37
CA PRO A 81 21.11 -8.79 5.66
C PRO A 81 21.54 -10.25 5.59
N LEU A 82 20.88 -11.06 4.74
CA LEU A 82 21.21 -12.46 4.54
C LEU A 82 22.58 -12.62 3.86
N VAL A 83 22.84 -11.81 2.84
CA VAL A 83 24.15 -11.80 2.16
C VAL A 83 25.24 -11.29 3.10
N ALA A 84 24.98 -10.24 3.86
CA ALA A 84 25.92 -9.70 4.85
C ALA A 84 26.23 -10.73 5.96
N TRP A 85 25.25 -11.50 6.40
CA TRP A 85 25.44 -12.58 7.36
C TRP A 85 26.34 -13.70 6.79
N LEU A 86 26.13 -14.11 5.52
CA LEU A 86 27.00 -15.07 4.86
C LEU A 86 28.44 -14.53 4.71
N GLU A 87 28.59 -13.24 4.42
CA GLU A 87 29.89 -12.57 4.34
C GLU A 87 30.61 -12.56 5.72
N ALA A 88 29.87 -12.40 6.81
CA ALA A 88 30.39 -12.45 8.17
C ALA A 88 30.97 -13.83 8.55
N ILE A 89 30.45 -14.91 7.97
CA ILE A 89 30.98 -16.29 8.11
C ILE A 89 32.01 -16.64 7.05
N ARG A 90 32.65 -15.64 6.43
CA ARG A 90 33.73 -15.72 5.46
C ARG A 90 33.36 -16.30 4.08
N ILE A 91 32.09 -16.32 3.71
CA ILE A 91 31.70 -16.71 2.35
C ILE A 91 31.89 -15.47 1.43
N PRO A 92 32.61 -15.60 0.30
CA PRO A 92 32.77 -14.50 -0.65
C PRO A 92 31.42 -13.95 -1.10
N ARG A 93 31.29 -12.61 -1.18
CA ARG A 93 30.03 -11.94 -1.48
C ARG A 93 29.33 -12.45 -2.74
N VAL A 94 30.09 -12.78 -3.80
CA VAL A 94 29.56 -13.36 -5.04
C VAL A 94 28.84 -14.68 -4.77
N ILE A 95 29.49 -15.57 -4.03
CA ILE A 95 28.93 -16.89 -3.68
C ILE A 95 27.75 -16.73 -2.73
N GLY A 96 27.87 -15.87 -1.70
CA GLY A 96 26.78 -15.56 -0.77
C GLY A 96 25.53 -15.02 -1.49
N THR A 97 25.71 -14.09 -2.42
CA THR A 97 24.61 -13.56 -3.24
C THR A 97 23.97 -14.66 -4.09
N ALA A 98 24.78 -15.51 -4.74
CA ALA A 98 24.25 -16.61 -5.55
C ALA A 98 23.47 -17.63 -4.71
N ILE A 99 23.96 -17.98 -3.52
CA ILE A 99 23.27 -18.89 -2.59
C ILE A 99 21.93 -18.30 -2.15
N VAL A 100 21.91 -17.04 -1.71
CA VAL A 100 20.67 -16.37 -1.26
C VAL A 100 19.65 -16.29 -2.41
N MET A 101 20.08 -15.88 -3.60
CA MET A 101 19.21 -15.82 -4.76
C MET A 101 18.67 -17.20 -5.16
N ALA A 102 19.52 -18.21 -5.22
CA ALA A 102 19.11 -19.58 -5.51
C ALA A 102 18.13 -20.11 -4.45
N SER A 103 18.38 -19.85 -3.17
CA SER A 103 17.49 -20.24 -2.07
C SER A 103 16.10 -19.59 -2.19
N VAL A 104 16.05 -18.29 -2.47
CA VAL A 104 14.78 -17.57 -2.65
C VAL A 104 14.04 -18.09 -3.88
N MET A 105 14.72 -18.25 -5.02
CA MET A 105 14.11 -18.76 -6.25
C MET A 105 13.61 -20.19 -6.08
N SER A 106 14.38 -21.05 -5.42
CA SER A 106 13.98 -22.43 -5.11
C SER A 106 12.81 -22.47 -4.15
N GLY A 107 12.80 -21.62 -3.13
CA GLY A 107 11.69 -21.49 -2.18
C GLY A 107 10.40 -21.05 -2.85
N LEU A 108 10.46 -20.05 -3.73
CA LEU A 108 9.31 -19.58 -4.52
C LEU A 108 8.81 -20.68 -5.48
N ALA A 109 9.72 -21.36 -6.17
CA ALA A 109 9.35 -22.44 -7.09
C ALA A 109 8.71 -23.63 -6.34
N PHE A 110 9.27 -24.01 -5.19
CA PHE A 110 8.71 -25.07 -4.34
C PHE A 110 7.33 -24.67 -3.78
N GLY A 111 7.19 -23.45 -3.29
CA GLY A 111 5.90 -22.92 -2.82
C GLY A 111 4.83 -22.92 -3.92
N ALA A 112 5.17 -22.41 -5.10
CA ALA A 112 4.27 -22.41 -6.26
C ALA A 112 3.88 -23.85 -6.68
N TYR A 113 4.85 -24.75 -6.69
CA TYR A 113 4.60 -26.17 -7.01
C TYR A 113 3.67 -26.83 -5.98
N SER A 114 3.93 -26.61 -4.69
CA SER A 114 3.13 -27.17 -3.59
C SER A 114 1.68 -26.67 -3.60
N LEU A 115 1.48 -25.41 -3.95
CA LEU A 115 0.15 -24.79 -3.94
C LEU A 115 -0.62 -24.94 -5.27
N ARG A 116 0.03 -25.39 -6.34
CA ARG A 116 -0.58 -25.46 -7.68
C ARG A 116 -1.90 -26.22 -7.72
N GLY A 117 -1.99 -27.36 -7.02
CA GLY A 117 -3.21 -28.19 -6.97
C GLY A 117 -4.36 -27.46 -6.29
N GLN A 118 -4.07 -26.81 -5.16
CA GLN A 118 -5.07 -26.02 -4.42
C GLN A 118 -5.54 -24.82 -5.24
N MET A 119 -4.63 -24.14 -5.94
CA MET A 119 -4.96 -23.00 -6.81
C MET A 119 -5.84 -23.42 -7.99
N GLN A 120 -5.54 -24.56 -8.62
CA GLN A 120 -6.37 -25.10 -9.71
C GLN A 120 -7.79 -25.44 -9.22
N THR A 121 -7.91 -26.02 -8.04
CA THR A 121 -9.22 -26.31 -7.42
C THR A 121 -10.02 -25.02 -7.19
N ILE A 122 -9.39 -23.99 -6.63
CA ILE A 122 -10.02 -22.68 -6.40
C ILE A 122 -10.47 -22.04 -7.70
N ILE A 123 -9.60 -22.00 -8.72
CA ILE A 123 -9.93 -21.43 -10.03
C ILE A 123 -11.07 -22.22 -10.71
N GLY A 124 -11.07 -23.55 -10.59
CA GLY A 124 -12.13 -24.40 -11.14
C GLY A 124 -13.50 -24.21 -10.46
N GLN A 125 -13.52 -23.78 -9.19
CA GLN A 125 -14.75 -23.52 -8.43
C GLN A 125 -15.30 -22.09 -8.67
N LEU A 126 -14.55 -21.17 -9.27
CA LEU A 126 -15.00 -19.80 -9.51
C LEU A 126 -16.31 -19.66 -10.29
N PRO A 127 -16.56 -20.43 -11.39
CA PRO A 127 -17.83 -20.36 -12.12
C PRO A 127 -19.03 -20.82 -11.25
N GLU A 128 -18.85 -21.87 -10.49
CA GLU A 128 -19.87 -22.38 -9.56
C GLU A 128 -20.12 -21.40 -8.39
N ALA A 129 -19.05 -20.75 -7.92
CA ALA A 129 -19.12 -19.70 -6.93
C ALA A 129 -20.00 -18.54 -7.40
N ALA A 130 -19.81 -18.08 -8.64
CA ALA A 130 -20.58 -16.99 -9.21
C ALA A 130 -22.08 -17.34 -9.33
N THR A 131 -22.40 -18.56 -9.74
CA THR A 131 -23.80 -19.01 -9.84
C THR A 131 -24.46 -19.18 -8.48
N LYS A 132 -23.77 -19.76 -7.48
CA LYS A 132 -24.30 -19.90 -6.12
C LYS A 132 -24.49 -18.54 -5.44
N LEU A 133 -23.56 -17.60 -5.66
CA LEU A 133 -23.66 -16.25 -5.12
C LEU A 133 -24.84 -15.50 -5.71
N SER A 134 -25.04 -15.55 -7.04
CA SER A 134 -26.17 -14.91 -7.70
C SER A 134 -27.52 -15.50 -7.24
N ALA A 135 -27.59 -16.82 -7.06
CA ALA A 135 -28.77 -17.49 -6.51
C ALA A 135 -29.01 -17.12 -5.03
N GLY A 136 -27.94 -17.04 -4.23
CA GLY A 136 -28.03 -16.62 -2.82
C GLY A 136 -28.49 -15.17 -2.67
N LEU A 137 -27.94 -14.25 -3.48
CA LEU A 137 -28.38 -12.85 -3.51
C LEU A 137 -29.84 -12.72 -3.98
N ALA A 138 -30.24 -13.48 -4.98
CA ALA A 138 -31.62 -13.53 -5.45
C ALA A 138 -32.56 -14.03 -4.32
N SER A 139 -32.16 -15.02 -3.51
CA SER A 139 -32.96 -15.51 -2.39
C SER A 139 -33.12 -14.49 -1.26
N LEU A 140 -32.15 -13.61 -1.05
CA LEU A 140 -32.24 -12.50 -0.07
C LEU A 140 -33.14 -11.36 -0.56
N GLN A 141 -33.17 -11.11 -1.87
CA GLN A 141 -34.09 -10.14 -2.48
C GLN A 141 -35.55 -10.64 -2.55
N ILE A 142 -35.79 -11.95 -2.53
CA ILE A 142 -37.11 -12.56 -2.65
C ILE A 142 -37.95 -12.42 -1.36
N GLY A 143 -37.40 -11.96 -0.25
CA GLY A 143 -38.17 -11.74 0.98
C GLY A 143 -39.31 -10.72 0.84
N GLU A 144 -39.20 -9.74 -0.04
CA GLU A 144 -40.26 -8.71 -0.26
C GLU A 144 -40.91 -8.76 -1.65
N ILE A 145 -40.19 -9.19 -2.69
CA ILE A 145 -40.69 -9.21 -4.08
C ILE A 145 -41.31 -10.55 -4.44
N GLY A 146 -40.91 -11.62 -3.76
CA GLY A 146 -41.37 -12.99 -4.05
C GLY A 146 -42.84 -13.24 -3.77
N SER A 147 -43.49 -12.46 -2.89
CA SER A 147 -44.93 -12.53 -2.68
C SER A 147 -45.71 -12.01 -3.88
N MET A 148 -45.23 -10.96 -4.50
CA MET A 148 -45.87 -10.34 -5.68
C MET A 148 -45.71 -11.18 -6.96
N GLN A 149 -44.56 -11.81 -7.14
CA GLN A 149 -44.27 -12.68 -8.28
C GLN A 149 -44.99 -14.04 -8.15
N LYS A 150 -45.13 -14.56 -6.94
CA LYS A 150 -45.98 -15.74 -6.67
C LYS A 150 -47.45 -15.44 -6.88
N MET A 151 -47.92 -14.26 -6.52
CA MET A 151 -49.28 -13.81 -6.84
C MET A 151 -49.51 -13.66 -8.34
N GLN A 152 -48.55 -13.10 -9.07
CA GLN A 152 -48.64 -12.97 -10.53
C GLN A 152 -48.61 -14.33 -11.22
N SER A 153 -47.75 -15.25 -10.79
CA SER A 153 -47.74 -16.62 -11.37
C SER A 153 -48.97 -17.43 -11.02
N ALA A 154 -49.51 -17.25 -9.80
CA ALA A 154 -50.79 -17.84 -9.40
C ALA A 154 -51.95 -17.26 -10.22
N ALA A 155 -52.00 -15.94 -10.41
CA ALA A 155 -53.00 -15.29 -11.25
C ALA A 155 -52.93 -15.75 -12.73
N ALA A 156 -51.74 -15.90 -13.29
CA ALA A 156 -51.51 -16.43 -14.64
C ALA A 156 -51.92 -17.91 -14.78
N GLN A 157 -51.75 -18.71 -13.70
CA GLN A 157 -52.25 -20.11 -13.69
C GLN A 157 -53.77 -20.19 -13.61
N VAL A 158 -54.39 -19.34 -12.80
CA VAL A 158 -55.86 -19.24 -12.71
C VAL A 158 -56.43 -18.76 -14.03
N GLU A 159 -55.83 -17.80 -14.71
CA GLU A 159 -56.26 -17.34 -16.02
C GLU A 159 -56.10 -18.40 -17.11
N LYS A 160 -55.01 -19.19 -17.09
CA LYS A 160 -54.84 -20.34 -17.97
C LYS A 160 -55.89 -21.43 -17.68
N ALA A 161 -56.19 -21.74 -16.44
CA ALA A 161 -57.18 -22.69 -16.05
C ALA A 161 -58.59 -22.21 -16.45
N ALA A 162 -58.90 -20.93 -16.28
CA ALA A 162 -60.16 -20.34 -16.69
C ALA A 162 -60.34 -20.33 -18.22
N THR A 163 -59.28 -20.08 -19.00
CA THR A 163 -59.31 -20.14 -20.46
C THR A 163 -59.44 -21.56 -20.98
N GLN A 164 -58.86 -22.54 -20.33
CA GLN A 164 -59.06 -23.96 -20.67
C GLN A 164 -60.45 -24.45 -20.32
N ALA A 165 -61.06 -23.97 -19.25
CA ALA A 165 -62.41 -24.31 -18.84
C ALA A 165 -63.50 -23.67 -19.74
N ALA A 166 -63.18 -22.53 -20.39
CA ALA A 166 -64.09 -21.76 -21.25
C ALA A 166 -64.18 -22.26 -22.71
N GLY A 167 -63.47 -23.32 -23.13
CA GLY A 167 -63.62 -23.97 -24.44
C GLY A 167 -63.34 -23.09 -25.66
N GLY A 168 -62.47 -22.08 -25.54
CA GLY A 168 -62.09 -21.17 -26.59
C GLY A 168 -61.09 -21.79 -27.60
N PRO A 169 -61.16 -21.42 -28.93
CA PRO A 169 -60.31 -22.01 -29.94
C PRO A 169 -58.85 -21.59 -29.77
N ALA A 170 -57.98 -22.52 -30.12
CA ALA A 170 -56.55 -22.39 -30.06
C ALA A 170 -56.05 -21.08 -30.70
N ALA A 171 -55.65 -20.11 -29.85
CA ALA A 171 -55.04 -18.89 -30.31
C ALA A 171 -53.54 -19.11 -30.52
N THR A 172 -53.15 -18.89 -31.73
CA THR A 172 -51.87 -18.38 -32.28
C THR A 172 -50.62 -18.67 -31.44
N ARG A 173 -49.79 -19.53 -32.00
CA ARG A 173 -48.40 -19.70 -31.60
C ARG A 173 -47.73 -18.33 -31.47
N GLN A 174 -47.53 -17.86 -30.27
CA GLN A 174 -46.52 -16.85 -30.00
C GLN A 174 -45.17 -17.49 -30.31
N THR A 175 -44.57 -17.03 -31.40
CA THR A 175 -43.18 -17.32 -31.75
C THR A 175 -42.32 -16.86 -30.58
N ALA A 176 -41.89 -17.78 -29.75
CA ALA A 176 -40.86 -17.49 -28.76
C ALA A 176 -39.64 -17.03 -29.55
N THR A 177 -39.33 -15.74 -29.43
CA THR A 177 -38.08 -15.19 -29.91
C THR A 177 -36.98 -15.90 -29.14
N HIS A 178 -36.36 -16.91 -29.76
CA HIS A 178 -35.12 -17.47 -29.25
C HIS A 178 -34.09 -16.33 -29.29
N VAL A 179 -33.89 -15.68 -28.16
CA VAL A 179 -32.69 -14.88 -27.93
C VAL A 179 -31.55 -15.91 -27.86
N ILE A 180 -30.88 -16.10 -28.99
CA ILE A 180 -29.58 -16.76 -28.99
C ILE A 180 -28.69 -15.81 -28.20
N VAL A 181 -28.49 -16.12 -26.93
CA VAL A 181 -27.39 -15.54 -26.14
C VAL A 181 -26.15 -16.05 -26.86
N ASP A 182 -25.56 -15.19 -27.67
CA ASP A 182 -24.27 -15.42 -28.29
C ASP A 182 -23.28 -15.57 -27.15
N GLN A 183 -23.08 -16.82 -26.73
CA GLN A 183 -22.05 -17.12 -25.73
C GLN A 183 -20.75 -16.60 -26.36
N PRO A 184 -20.03 -15.69 -25.73
CA PRO A 184 -18.79 -15.22 -26.28
C PRO A 184 -17.96 -16.46 -26.60
N ASN A 185 -17.79 -16.75 -27.90
CA ASN A 185 -16.98 -17.87 -28.35
C ASN A 185 -15.61 -17.71 -27.73
N PHE A 186 -15.40 -18.40 -26.62
CA PHE A 186 -14.13 -18.44 -25.92
C PHE A 186 -13.14 -19.10 -26.89
N LYS A 187 -12.47 -18.25 -27.67
CA LYS A 187 -11.48 -18.70 -28.65
C LYS A 187 -10.29 -19.22 -27.87
N LEU A 188 -10.38 -20.50 -27.48
CA LEU A 188 -9.35 -21.20 -26.70
C LEU A 188 -7.94 -20.97 -27.28
N ARG A 189 -7.84 -20.94 -28.62
CA ARG A 189 -6.58 -20.65 -29.31
C ARG A 189 -6.06 -19.25 -29.04
N THR A 190 -6.92 -18.22 -29.02
CA THR A 190 -6.53 -16.83 -28.75
C THR A 190 -6.18 -16.68 -27.28
N PHE A 191 -6.95 -17.32 -26.38
CA PHE A 191 -6.67 -17.33 -24.95
C PHE A 191 -5.33 -18.02 -24.64
N LEU A 192 -5.07 -19.20 -25.21
CA LEU A 192 -3.82 -19.92 -25.01
C LEU A 192 -2.63 -19.16 -25.57
N TRP A 193 -2.77 -18.53 -26.74
CA TRP A 193 -1.72 -17.72 -27.34
C TRP A 193 -1.44 -16.47 -26.50
N GLN A 194 -2.45 -15.76 -26.08
CA GLN A 194 -2.33 -14.55 -25.27
C GLN A 194 -1.74 -14.86 -23.89
N SER A 195 -2.23 -15.91 -23.23
CA SER A 195 -1.68 -16.40 -21.96
C SER A 195 -0.22 -16.83 -22.07
N SER A 196 0.19 -17.40 -23.19
CA SER A 196 1.59 -17.82 -23.41
C SER A 196 2.51 -16.62 -23.62
N VAL A 197 2.07 -15.60 -24.37
CA VAL A 197 2.83 -14.36 -24.59
C VAL A 197 2.94 -13.55 -23.29
N ASP A 198 1.84 -13.42 -22.55
CA ASP A 198 1.81 -12.74 -21.26
C ASP A 198 2.71 -13.45 -20.22
N SER A 199 2.70 -14.78 -20.21
CA SER A 199 3.57 -15.59 -19.35
C SER A 199 5.05 -15.41 -19.68
N LEU A 200 5.40 -15.36 -20.97
CA LEU A 200 6.78 -15.11 -21.41
C LEU A 200 7.24 -13.69 -21.04
N GLY A 201 6.35 -12.70 -21.18
CA GLY A 201 6.59 -11.33 -20.75
C GLY A 201 6.84 -11.23 -19.25
N ALA A 202 6.00 -11.88 -18.44
CA ALA A 202 6.16 -11.95 -17.00
C ALA A 202 7.47 -12.63 -16.58
N LEU A 203 7.85 -13.74 -17.25
CA LEU A 203 9.11 -14.44 -16.99
C LEU A 203 10.33 -13.57 -17.33
N THR A 204 10.29 -12.87 -18.45
CA THR A 204 11.34 -11.92 -18.87
C THR A 204 11.48 -10.79 -17.85
N GLN A 205 10.36 -10.23 -17.38
CA GLN A 205 10.38 -9.18 -16.36
C GLN A 205 10.92 -9.69 -15.02
N ALA A 206 10.51 -10.88 -14.60
CA ALA A 206 11.04 -11.53 -13.39
C ALA A 206 12.54 -11.80 -13.49
N ALA A 207 13.02 -12.27 -14.64
CA ALA A 207 14.45 -12.47 -14.89
C ALA A 207 15.22 -11.13 -14.82
N MET A 208 14.69 -10.07 -15.43
CA MET A 208 15.28 -8.72 -15.36
C MET A 208 15.39 -8.22 -13.92
N VAL A 209 14.34 -8.39 -13.12
CA VAL A 209 14.37 -8.04 -11.69
C VAL A 209 15.39 -8.88 -10.95
N ALA A 210 15.44 -10.20 -11.19
CA ALA A 210 16.40 -11.10 -10.54
C ALA A 210 17.85 -10.72 -10.86
N PHE A 211 18.17 -10.40 -12.11
CA PHE A 211 19.49 -9.90 -12.50
C PHE A 211 19.82 -8.57 -11.82
N LEU A 212 18.85 -7.64 -11.78
CA LEU A 212 19.04 -6.37 -11.11
C LEU A 212 19.34 -6.56 -9.61
N VAL A 213 18.55 -7.39 -8.93
CA VAL A 213 18.76 -7.74 -7.51
C VAL A 213 20.15 -8.35 -7.30
N PHE A 214 20.54 -9.30 -8.16
CA PHE A 214 21.86 -9.92 -8.11
C PHE A 214 22.98 -8.88 -8.20
N PHE A 215 22.94 -7.99 -9.19
CA PHE A 215 23.96 -6.96 -9.36
C PHE A 215 23.94 -5.90 -8.24
N LEU A 216 22.78 -5.54 -7.73
CA LEU A 216 22.68 -4.63 -6.59
C LEU A 216 23.27 -5.23 -5.32
N LEU A 217 22.98 -6.51 -5.03
CA LEU A 217 23.57 -7.23 -3.90
C LEU A 217 25.07 -7.39 -4.05
N LEU A 218 25.55 -7.71 -5.25
CA LEU A 218 26.96 -7.82 -5.56
C LEU A 218 27.71 -6.49 -5.42
N GLY A 219 27.07 -5.40 -5.88
CA GLY A 219 27.61 -4.03 -5.81
C GLY A 219 27.79 -3.53 -4.38
N GLY A 220 26.93 -3.96 -3.45
CA GLY A 220 27.00 -3.63 -2.02
C GLY A 220 27.16 -2.14 -1.76
N ASP A 221 28.13 -1.80 -0.92
CA ASP A 221 28.39 -0.39 -0.53
C ASP A 221 29.11 0.44 -1.60
N ARG A 222 29.47 -0.14 -2.75
CA ARG A 222 30.16 0.59 -3.82
C ARG A 222 29.28 1.72 -4.37
N PHE A 223 28.01 1.44 -4.59
CA PHE A 223 27.04 2.42 -5.06
C PHE A 223 26.92 3.60 -4.07
N LYS A 224 26.79 3.30 -2.77
CA LYS A 224 26.78 4.30 -1.70
C LYS A 224 28.05 5.15 -1.69
N ARG A 225 29.22 4.53 -1.76
CA ARG A 225 30.50 5.26 -1.82
C ARG A 225 30.62 6.17 -3.02
N ASN A 226 30.16 5.72 -4.18
CA ASN A 226 30.16 6.55 -5.39
C ASN A 226 29.21 7.74 -5.29
N LEU A 227 28.00 7.53 -4.71
CA LEU A 227 27.03 8.61 -4.50
C LEU A 227 27.57 9.68 -3.53
N VAL A 228 28.24 9.26 -2.47
CA VAL A 228 28.93 10.17 -1.53
C VAL A 228 30.07 10.93 -2.22
N ARG A 229 30.78 10.31 -3.16
CA ARG A 229 31.81 10.99 -3.96
C ARG A 229 31.21 12.09 -4.85
N LEU A 230 30.05 11.87 -5.43
CA LEU A 230 29.34 12.82 -6.29
C LEU A 230 28.76 14.03 -5.52
N SER A 231 28.61 13.94 -4.19
CA SER A 231 28.06 15.03 -3.36
C SER A 231 28.99 16.25 -3.24
N GLY A 232 30.13 16.24 -3.92
CA GLY A 232 31.06 17.37 -4.00
C GLY A 232 32.24 17.31 -3.01
N PRO A 233 33.13 18.30 -3.02
CA PRO A 233 34.37 18.29 -2.23
C PRO A 233 34.16 18.57 -0.75
N SER A 234 33.05 19.20 -0.35
CA SER A 234 32.75 19.61 1.02
C SER A 234 32.51 18.43 1.95
N LEU A 235 33.24 18.35 3.07
CA LEU A 235 33.07 17.32 4.11
C LEU A 235 31.69 17.35 4.74
N SER A 236 31.09 18.54 4.94
CA SER A 236 29.76 18.70 5.49
C SER A 236 28.69 18.09 4.57
N ARG A 237 28.73 18.35 3.26
CA ARG A 237 27.82 17.77 2.29
C ARG A 237 27.95 16.25 2.23
N LYS A 238 29.18 15.71 2.25
CA LYS A 238 29.44 14.28 2.28
C LYS A 238 28.83 13.64 3.54
N LYS A 239 29.00 14.26 4.71
CA LYS A 239 28.44 13.75 5.98
C LYS A 239 26.91 13.75 5.93
N ILE A 240 26.28 14.82 5.44
CA ILE A 240 24.81 14.87 5.28
C ILE A 240 24.34 13.75 4.35
N THR A 241 24.97 13.59 3.18
CA THR A 241 24.61 12.54 2.23
C THR A 241 24.77 11.13 2.82
N VAL A 242 25.83 10.89 3.57
CA VAL A 242 26.03 9.59 4.26
C VAL A 242 24.93 9.35 5.28
N ASN A 243 24.55 10.36 6.07
CA ASN A 243 23.50 10.25 7.07
C ASN A 243 22.15 9.94 6.39
N ILE A 244 21.77 10.72 5.36
CA ILE A 244 20.53 10.47 4.57
C ILE A 244 20.49 9.03 4.05
N LEU A 245 21.57 8.57 3.43
CA LEU A 245 21.64 7.22 2.89
C LEU A 245 21.55 6.13 3.96
N ASN A 246 22.18 6.37 5.13
CA ASN A 246 22.09 5.47 6.27
C ASN A 246 20.66 5.41 6.83
N ASP A 247 20.04 6.57 6.99
CA ASP A 247 18.69 6.66 7.54
C ASP A 247 17.65 6.05 6.61
N ILE A 248 17.77 6.29 5.29
CA ILE A 248 16.95 5.61 4.27
C ILE A 248 17.15 4.10 4.36
N ASN A 249 18.42 3.64 4.36
CA ASN A 249 18.73 2.21 4.41
C ASN A 249 18.15 1.55 5.66
N HIS A 250 18.34 2.18 6.83
CA HIS A 250 17.87 1.67 8.11
C HIS A 250 16.33 1.65 8.18
N SER A 251 15.67 2.71 7.71
CA SER A 251 14.21 2.82 7.69
C SER A 251 13.59 1.79 6.76
N ILE A 252 14.14 1.63 5.55
CA ILE A 252 13.66 0.63 4.59
C ILE A 252 13.87 -0.79 5.12
N GLN A 253 15.05 -1.13 5.65
CA GLN A 253 15.31 -2.46 6.19
C GLN A 253 14.37 -2.80 7.35
N LYS A 254 14.15 -1.88 8.28
CA LYS A 254 13.19 -2.07 9.37
C LYS A 254 11.77 -2.29 8.86
N TYR A 255 11.33 -1.44 7.91
CA TYR A 255 10.01 -1.58 7.31
C TYR A 255 9.84 -2.96 6.62
N LEU A 256 10.83 -3.38 5.84
CA LEU A 256 10.78 -4.65 5.13
C LEU A 256 10.81 -5.86 6.08
N LEU A 257 11.58 -5.78 7.17
CA LEU A 257 11.59 -6.81 8.21
C LEU A 257 10.22 -6.90 8.91
N MET A 258 9.64 -5.75 9.25
CA MET A 258 8.29 -5.67 9.81
C MET A 258 7.26 -6.29 8.84
N LEU A 259 7.30 -5.89 7.58
CA LEU A 259 6.41 -6.39 6.54
C LEU A 259 6.53 -7.92 6.38
N PHE A 260 7.75 -8.43 6.29
CA PHE A 260 8.01 -9.87 6.18
C PHE A 260 7.47 -10.64 7.40
N THR A 261 7.76 -10.14 8.61
CA THR A 261 7.31 -10.77 9.85
C THR A 261 5.78 -10.76 9.95
N THR A 262 5.15 -9.63 9.66
CA THR A 262 3.69 -9.50 9.66
C THR A 262 3.05 -10.47 8.67
N ASN A 263 3.53 -10.51 7.43
CA ASN A 263 2.99 -11.35 6.37
C ASN A 263 3.15 -12.84 6.69
N LEU A 264 4.30 -13.22 7.25
CA LEU A 264 4.56 -14.60 7.66
C LEU A 264 3.62 -15.01 8.81
N LEU A 265 3.45 -14.16 9.82
CA LEU A 265 2.56 -14.44 10.95
C LEU A 265 1.09 -14.51 10.52
N VAL A 266 0.65 -13.57 9.67
CA VAL A 266 -0.71 -13.60 9.12
C VAL A 266 -0.93 -14.89 8.32
N GLY A 267 -0.01 -15.25 7.43
CA GLY A 267 -0.10 -16.50 6.66
C GLY A 267 -0.16 -17.73 7.57
N LEU A 268 0.74 -17.83 8.55
CA LEU A 268 0.81 -18.96 9.46
C LEU A 268 -0.47 -19.09 10.31
N LEU A 269 -0.93 -18.00 10.92
CA LEU A 269 -2.14 -18.03 11.74
C LEU A 269 -3.38 -18.29 10.91
N THR A 270 -3.49 -17.71 9.72
CA THR A 270 -4.59 -18.02 8.79
C THR A 270 -4.60 -19.49 8.42
N TRP A 271 -3.43 -20.08 8.17
CA TRP A 271 -3.32 -21.51 7.90
C TRP A 271 -3.83 -22.37 9.06
N ILE A 272 -3.40 -22.07 10.30
CA ILE A 272 -3.79 -22.80 11.49
C ILE A 272 -5.31 -22.70 11.70
N VAL A 273 -5.85 -21.47 11.68
CA VAL A 273 -7.27 -21.22 11.96
C VAL A 273 -8.15 -21.84 10.86
N PHE A 274 -7.82 -21.67 9.59
CA PHE A 274 -8.61 -22.24 8.50
C PHE A 274 -8.54 -23.76 8.45
N ARG A 275 -7.41 -24.34 8.86
CA ARG A 275 -7.25 -25.79 8.99
C ARG A 275 -8.12 -26.33 10.13
N TRP A 276 -8.25 -25.57 11.23
CA TRP A 276 -9.13 -25.93 12.36
C TRP A 276 -10.61 -25.83 12.00
N ILE A 277 -11.01 -24.80 11.28
CA ILE A 277 -12.38 -24.63 10.80
C ILE A 277 -12.75 -25.71 9.77
N GLY A 278 -11.75 -26.36 9.13
CA GLY A 278 -11.96 -27.34 8.08
C GLY A 278 -12.19 -26.72 6.69
N LEU A 279 -11.69 -25.48 6.48
CA LEU A 279 -11.76 -24.84 5.15
C LEU A 279 -10.86 -25.59 4.17
N GLU A 280 -11.42 -25.98 3.03
CA GLU A 280 -10.65 -26.60 1.93
C GLU A 280 -9.59 -25.64 1.41
N ASN A 281 -8.47 -26.21 0.94
CA ASN A 281 -7.36 -25.43 0.40
C ASN A 281 -6.82 -24.35 1.36
N ALA A 282 -6.87 -24.61 2.68
CA ALA A 282 -6.41 -23.67 3.71
C ALA A 282 -4.98 -23.16 3.48
N GLY A 283 -4.09 -23.97 2.90
CA GLY A 283 -2.72 -23.56 2.55
C GLY A 283 -2.68 -22.49 1.47
N ALA A 284 -3.49 -22.61 0.41
CA ALA A 284 -3.56 -21.63 -0.65
C ALA A 284 -4.16 -20.30 -0.15
N TRP A 285 -5.22 -20.38 0.66
CA TRP A 285 -5.82 -19.18 1.27
C TRP A 285 -4.87 -18.49 2.25
N ALA A 286 -4.12 -19.25 3.03
CA ALA A 286 -3.10 -18.71 3.93
C ALA A 286 -1.95 -18.03 3.18
N ALA A 287 -1.47 -18.65 2.10
CA ALA A 287 -0.46 -18.03 1.24
C ALA A 287 -0.98 -16.75 0.58
N ALA A 288 -2.22 -16.79 0.07
CA ALA A 288 -2.88 -15.60 -0.47
C ALA A 288 -3.03 -14.49 0.58
N ALA A 289 -3.46 -14.83 1.80
CA ALA A 289 -3.57 -13.89 2.91
C ALA A 289 -2.23 -13.22 3.23
N GLY A 290 -1.16 -14.02 3.40
CA GLY A 290 0.18 -13.50 3.65
C GLY A 290 0.72 -12.64 2.51
N LEU A 291 0.50 -13.02 1.26
CA LEU A 291 0.96 -12.25 0.10
C LEU A 291 0.15 -10.95 -0.09
N LEU A 292 -1.18 -11.01 -0.01
CA LEU A 292 -2.02 -9.84 -0.19
C LEU A 292 -1.86 -8.82 0.94
N GLN A 293 -1.48 -9.26 2.14
CA GLN A 293 -1.19 -8.37 3.28
C GLN A 293 -0.10 -7.32 2.99
N ILE A 294 0.72 -7.52 1.95
CA ILE A 294 1.71 -6.53 1.52
C ILE A 294 1.04 -5.19 1.14
N VAL A 295 -0.20 -5.23 0.63
CA VAL A 295 -0.97 -4.03 0.31
C VAL A 295 -1.86 -3.66 1.49
N PRO A 296 -1.55 -2.59 2.24
CA PRO A 296 -2.33 -2.19 3.40
C PRO A 296 -3.80 -1.94 3.06
N TYR A 297 -4.69 -2.26 3.98
CA TYR A 297 -6.15 -2.13 3.87
C TYR A 297 -6.80 -2.99 2.78
N LEU A 298 -6.30 -2.95 1.55
CA LEU A 298 -6.85 -3.71 0.42
C LEU A 298 -6.58 -5.20 0.55
N GLY A 299 -5.37 -5.59 0.97
CA GLY A 299 -5.00 -6.99 1.13
C GLY A 299 -5.93 -7.74 2.10
N PRO A 300 -6.04 -7.28 3.35
CA PRO A 300 -6.98 -7.86 4.32
C PRO A 300 -8.43 -7.88 3.83
N ALA A 301 -8.91 -6.79 3.21
CA ALA A 301 -10.28 -6.69 2.72
C ALA A 301 -10.55 -7.72 1.62
N VAL A 302 -9.68 -7.80 0.61
CA VAL A 302 -9.81 -8.76 -0.50
C VAL A 302 -9.74 -10.20 0.04
N THR A 303 -8.80 -10.48 0.94
CA THR A 303 -8.67 -11.81 1.56
C THR A 303 -9.91 -12.19 2.34
N ALA A 304 -10.45 -11.29 3.16
CA ALA A 304 -11.64 -11.54 3.95
C ALA A 304 -12.85 -11.85 3.06
N VAL A 305 -13.09 -11.07 2.02
CA VAL A 305 -14.19 -11.30 1.08
C VAL A 305 -14.00 -12.61 0.33
N ALA A 306 -12.81 -12.88 -0.19
CA ALA A 306 -12.54 -14.11 -0.95
C ALA A 306 -12.68 -15.37 -0.09
N THR A 307 -12.18 -15.33 1.15
CA THR A 307 -12.28 -16.48 2.07
C THR A 307 -13.68 -16.67 2.62
N ALA A 308 -14.45 -15.58 2.85
CA ALA A 308 -15.86 -15.65 3.19
C ALA A 308 -16.68 -16.32 2.06
N MET A 309 -16.41 -15.94 0.80
CA MET A 309 -17.05 -16.56 -0.35
C MET A 309 -16.69 -18.04 -0.47
N ALA A 310 -15.43 -18.40 -0.30
CA ALA A 310 -14.99 -19.80 -0.31
C ALA A 310 -15.70 -20.62 0.77
N ALA A 311 -15.81 -20.08 1.99
CA ALA A 311 -16.52 -20.73 3.07
C ALA A 311 -18.04 -20.85 2.78
N PHE A 312 -18.65 -19.83 2.20
CA PHE A 312 -20.05 -19.90 1.79
C PHE A 312 -20.30 -21.01 0.77
N ILE A 313 -19.44 -21.15 -0.23
CA ILE A 313 -19.56 -22.18 -1.26
C ILE A 313 -19.39 -23.58 -0.67
N GLN A 314 -18.40 -23.76 0.23
CA GLN A 314 -18.08 -25.04 0.82
C GLN A 314 -19.15 -25.50 1.83
N PHE A 315 -19.56 -24.62 2.75
CA PHE A 315 -20.42 -24.95 3.87
C PHE A 315 -21.91 -24.64 3.62
N ASN A 316 -22.21 -23.92 2.53
CA ASN A 316 -23.56 -23.42 2.21
C ASN A 316 -24.24 -22.70 3.39
N SER A 317 -23.45 -21.94 4.17
CA SER A 317 -23.87 -21.27 5.40
C SER A 317 -23.31 -19.86 5.48
N LEU A 318 -24.19 -18.87 5.64
CA LEU A 318 -23.80 -17.47 5.88
C LEU A 318 -23.05 -17.30 7.22
N GLY A 319 -23.40 -18.11 8.23
CA GLY A 319 -22.70 -18.09 9.53
C GLY A 319 -21.23 -18.51 9.38
N MET A 320 -20.95 -19.57 8.60
CA MET A 320 -19.58 -19.99 8.32
C MET A 320 -18.82 -18.99 7.45
N ALA A 321 -19.49 -18.38 6.47
CA ALA A 321 -18.89 -17.30 5.68
C ALA A 321 -18.47 -16.11 6.55
N ALA A 322 -19.36 -15.66 7.43
CA ALA A 322 -19.08 -14.56 8.37
C ALA A 322 -17.97 -14.94 9.37
N LEU A 323 -17.96 -16.19 9.86
CA LEU A 323 -16.92 -16.67 10.76
C LEU A 323 -15.55 -16.68 10.09
N VAL A 324 -15.42 -17.23 8.89
CA VAL A 324 -14.14 -17.32 8.18
C VAL A 324 -13.67 -15.94 7.73
N GLY A 325 -14.54 -15.10 7.15
CA GLY A 325 -14.22 -13.73 6.77
C GLY A 325 -13.85 -12.87 7.98
N GLY A 326 -14.63 -12.98 9.07
CA GLY A 326 -14.36 -12.29 10.34
C GLY A 326 -13.05 -12.74 10.98
N ALA A 327 -12.74 -14.04 10.96
CA ALA A 327 -11.47 -14.58 11.44
C ALA A 327 -10.28 -14.01 10.61
N SER A 328 -10.43 -13.94 9.28
CA SER A 328 -9.42 -13.35 8.40
C SER A 328 -9.13 -11.90 8.77
N VAL A 329 -10.17 -11.07 8.96
CA VAL A 329 -10.02 -9.66 9.38
C VAL A 329 -9.41 -9.59 10.77
N ALA A 330 -9.87 -10.41 11.71
CA ALA A 330 -9.35 -10.41 13.09
C ALA A 330 -7.85 -10.75 13.12
N ILE A 331 -7.43 -11.79 12.41
CA ILE A 331 -6.02 -12.18 12.32
C ILE A 331 -5.18 -11.03 11.74
N ALA A 332 -5.62 -10.45 10.61
CA ALA A 332 -4.91 -9.36 9.96
C ALA A 332 -4.79 -8.13 10.87
N THR A 333 -5.87 -7.77 11.57
CA THR A 333 -5.91 -6.62 12.49
C THR A 333 -5.05 -6.86 13.74
N VAL A 334 -5.22 -8.00 14.40
CA VAL A 334 -4.47 -8.32 15.62
C VAL A 334 -2.98 -8.39 15.34
N ILE A 335 -2.57 -9.13 14.30
CA ILE A 335 -1.15 -9.26 13.97
C ILE A 335 -0.58 -7.93 13.46
N GLY A 336 -1.31 -7.22 12.59
CA GLY A 336 -0.90 -5.91 12.09
C GLY A 336 -0.68 -4.93 13.23
N THR A 337 -1.63 -4.83 14.17
CA THR A 337 -1.52 -3.95 15.34
C THR A 337 -0.41 -4.39 16.29
N PHE A 338 -0.36 -5.70 16.63
CA PHE A 338 0.65 -6.24 17.54
C PHE A 338 2.08 -6.03 17.02
N VAL A 339 2.33 -6.41 15.76
CA VAL A 339 3.65 -6.25 15.14
C VAL A 339 3.99 -4.77 14.97
N ALA A 340 3.00 -3.95 14.54
CA ALA A 340 3.19 -2.51 14.47
C ALA A 340 3.59 -1.95 15.84
N THR A 341 2.88 -2.24 16.91
CA THR A 341 3.18 -1.74 18.26
C THR A 341 4.53 -2.25 18.78
N TRP A 342 4.82 -3.53 18.58
CA TRP A 342 6.05 -4.15 19.06
C TRP A 342 7.30 -3.64 18.33
N MET A 343 7.21 -3.47 17.01
CA MET A 343 8.33 -2.99 16.20
C MET A 343 8.39 -1.47 16.06
N THR A 344 7.26 -0.76 16.23
CA THR A 344 7.12 0.68 15.92
C THR A 344 7.75 1.58 16.95
N GLY A 345 8.35 1.09 18.02
CA GLY A 345 9.03 1.98 18.98
C GLY A 345 9.96 3.04 18.35
N ARG A 346 10.21 2.99 17.01
CA ARG A 346 11.04 3.94 16.24
C ARG A 346 10.97 3.84 14.71
N ILE A 347 9.97 3.19 14.11
CA ILE A 347 9.89 3.10 12.64
C ILE A 347 8.90 4.14 12.16
N ALA A 348 9.42 5.12 11.44
CA ALA A 348 8.69 6.13 10.66
C ALA A 348 7.24 6.38 11.14
N ASN A 349 7.07 7.30 12.08
CA ASN A 349 5.77 7.85 12.47
C ASN A 349 5.13 8.46 11.20
N LEU A 350 4.53 7.63 10.36
CA LEU A 350 3.85 8.07 9.14
C LEU A 350 2.40 8.32 9.47
N ASN A 351 1.90 9.46 9.08
CA ASN A 351 0.49 9.77 9.17
C ASN A 351 -0.33 8.79 8.32
N SER A 352 -1.31 8.13 8.93
CA SER A 352 -2.16 7.13 8.26
C SER A 352 -2.88 7.69 7.03
N ALA A 353 -3.30 8.96 7.07
CA ALA A 353 -3.91 9.63 5.93
C ALA A 353 -2.92 9.80 4.77
N ALA A 354 -1.67 10.19 5.08
CA ALA A 354 -0.61 10.32 4.07
C ALA A 354 -0.28 8.99 3.40
N VAL A 355 -0.24 7.90 4.18
CA VAL A 355 -0.06 6.53 3.65
C VAL A 355 -1.21 6.16 2.73
N PHE A 356 -2.46 6.41 3.12
CA PHE A 356 -3.63 6.09 2.32
C PHE A 356 -3.67 6.89 1.01
N ILE A 357 -3.43 8.20 1.08
CA ILE A 357 -3.36 9.07 -0.11
C ILE A 357 -2.25 8.59 -1.06
N SER A 358 -1.08 8.28 -0.51
CA SER A 358 0.03 7.74 -1.30
C SER A 358 -0.33 6.43 -1.98
N LEU A 359 -1.01 5.52 -1.26
CA LEU A 359 -1.47 4.25 -1.80
C LEU A 359 -2.45 4.46 -2.96
N MET A 360 -3.39 5.41 -2.82
CA MET A 360 -4.33 5.77 -3.88
C MET A 360 -3.60 6.37 -5.09
N PHE A 361 -2.67 7.31 -4.85
CA PHE A 361 -1.91 7.97 -5.92
C PHE A 361 -1.04 6.99 -6.70
N TRP A 362 -0.21 6.21 -6.02
CA TRP A 362 0.67 5.24 -6.67
C TRP A 362 -0.11 4.08 -7.28
N GLY A 363 -1.24 3.68 -6.65
CA GLY A 363 -2.16 2.69 -7.19
C GLY A 363 -2.80 3.14 -8.50
N TRP A 364 -3.22 4.40 -8.59
CA TRP A 364 -3.71 5.00 -9.82
C TRP A 364 -2.62 5.09 -10.89
N LEU A 365 -1.39 5.46 -10.51
CA LEU A 365 -0.30 5.69 -11.45
C LEU A 365 0.29 4.39 -12.02
N TRP A 366 0.53 3.38 -11.16
CA TRP A 366 1.25 2.14 -11.48
C TRP A 366 0.47 0.86 -11.14
N GLY A 367 -0.80 0.96 -10.80
CA GLY A 367 -1.64 -0.19 -10.43
C GLY A 367 -1.15 -0.88 -9.15
N VAL A 368 -1.27 -2.21 -9.12
CA VAL A 368 -0.87 -3.03 -7.96
C VAL A 368 0.59 -2.82 -7.56
N TRP A 369 1.50 -2.69 -8.51
CA TRP A 369 2.90 -2.42 -8.24
C TRP A 369 3.13 -1.07 -7.56
N GLY A 370 2.35 -0.06 -7.94
CA GLY A 370 2.37 1.24 -7.27
C GLY A 370 1.90 1.16 -5.82
N MET A 371 0.85 0.39 -5.55
CA MET A 371 0.39 0.15 -4.18
C MET A 371 1.46 -0.53 -3.32
N LEU A 372 2.15 -1.54 -3.85
CA LEU A 372 3.24 -2.25 -3.17
C LEU A 372 4.42 -1.33 -2.85
N LEU A 373 4.76 -0.42 -3.77
CA LEU A 373 5.89 0.49 -3.65
C LEU A 373 5.55 1.78 -2.91
N SER A 374 4.27 2.08 -2.64
CA SER A 374 3.83 3.35 -2.07
C SER A 374 4.52 3.67 -0.74
N ILE A 375 4.56 2.73 0.19
CA ILE A 375 5.16 2.94 1.51
C ILE A 375 6.68 3.11 1.44
N PRO A 376 7.46 2.24 0.75
CA PRO A 376 8.88 2.50 0.53
C PRO A 376 9.17 3.88 -0.05
N ILE A 377 8.37 4.34 -1.03
CA ILE A 377 8.55 5.65 -1.65
C ILE A 377 8.28 6.76 -0.63
N VAL A 378 7.17 6.68 0.13
CA VAL A 378 6.85 7.67 1.18
C VAL A 378 7.93 7.73 2.24
N VAL A 379 8.46 6.58 2.67
CA VAL A 379 9.58 6.54 3.64
C VAL A 379 10.79 7.27 3.09
N ILE A 380 11.17 7.03 1.84
CA ILE A 380 12.28 7.73 1.19
C ILE A 380 12.02 9.24 1.13
N VAL A 381 10.83 9.65 0.66
CA VAL A 381 10.44 11.05 0.56
C VAL A 381 10.51 11.73 1.93
N LYS A 382 9.96 11.09 2.98
CA LYS A 382 10.01 11.61 4.35
C LYS A 382 11.43 11.79 4.84
N VAL A 383 12.29 10.76 4.72
CA VAL A 383 13.68 10.83 5.19
C VAL A 383 14.44 11.92 4.45
N VAL A 384 14.28 12.04 3.13
CA VAL A 384 14.91 13.13 2.36
C VAL A 384 14.39 14.49 2.82
N SER A 385 13.08 14.63 3.02
CA SER A 385 12.45 15.89 3.45
C SER A 385 12.89 16.32 4.85
N GLN A 386 13.22 15.40 5.75
CA GLN A 386 13.76 15.71 7.07
C GLN A 386 15.18 16.31 7.04
N HIS A 387 15.94 16.09 5.96
CA HIS A 387 17.31 16.55 5.83
C HIS A 387 17.46 17.78 4.89
N VAL A 388 16.38 18.23 4.26
CA VAL A 388 16.36 19.35 3.33
C VAL A 388 15.45 20.44 3.89
N GLU A 389 16.02 21.58 4.32
CA GLU A 389 15.27 22.68 4.96
C GLU A 389 14.03 23.13 4.17
N GLN A 390 14.13 23.19 2.86
CA GLN A 390 13.03 23.61 1.98
C GLN A 390 11.88 22.60 1.95
N LEU A 391 12.11 21.35 2.32
CA LEU A 391 11.14 20.25 2.32
C LEU A 391 10.61 19.89 3.73
N HIS A 392 11.03 20.63 4.79
CA HIS A 392 10.54 20.42 6.14
C HIS A 392 8.99 20.37 6.25
N PRO A 393 8.22 21.27 5.58
CA PRO A 393 6.76 21.18 5.62
C PRO A 393 6.21 19.85 5.07
N VAL A 394 6.91 19.26 4.10
CA VAL A 394 6.54 17.93 3.55
C VAL A 394 6.83 16.83 4.59
N ALA A 395 7.93 16.96 5.34
CA ALA A 395 8.27 16.00 6.39
C ALA A 395 7.25 16.03 7.54
N GLU A 396 6.75 17.22 7.92
CA GLU A 396 5.69 17.38 8.93
C GLU A 396 4.36 16.79 8.43
N LEU A 397 3.98 17.05 7.19
CA LEU A 397 2.74 16.54 6.59
C LEU A 397 2.73 15.00 6.49
N LEU A 398 3.89 14.39 6.25
CA LEU A 398 4.06 12.94 6.20
C LEU A 398 4.29 12.30 7.57
N GLY A 399 4.62 13.11 8.59
CA GLY A 399 4.84 12.66 9.96
C GLY A 399 3.54 12.58 10.75
N ASP A 400 3.53 11.73 11.77
CA ASP A 400 2.59 11.80 12.88
C ASP A 400 3.20 12.74 13.91
N SER A 401 2.53 13.85 14.22
CA SER A 401 2.97 14.88 15.17
C SER A 401 3.00 14.34 16.61
#